data_7da98f882dc560eb13985df763b90143
#
_entry.id   7da98f882dc560eb13985df763b90143
#
_cell.length_a   1.000
_cell.length_b   1.000
_cell.length_c   1.000
_cell.angle_alpha   90.00
_cell.angle_beta   90.00
_cell.angle_gamma   90.00
#
_symmetry.space_group_name_H-M   'P 1'
#
loop_
_entity.id
_entity.type
_entity.pdbx_description
1 polymer ?
#
loop_
_entity_poly.entity_id
_entity_poly.type
_entity_poly.pdbx_seq_one_letter_code
_entity_poly.pdbx_strand_id
1 'polypeptide(L)'
;MPRKVSVSFDRYYRYEELMQYLNDVVKAHPQIASMEVIGQSYEKRDIPALTLTNTQTGDPSTKPALYVEANIHAGEVTGSMTALNLIDMLVSNFGDDVQISRLLDRYTFYVLPRVNPDGAELYLSTPATLRSSVRPWPEQEMDKLPGLHPQDINEDGKILQMRKRDDKRGAWKISKRDPRLMLPREPWDFNEPFYCLLPEGLIQKFDGEPFEVIR
;
A
#
# COMPACT_ATOMS: atom_id res chain seq x y z
N MET A 1 -13.00 -6.00 28.60
CA MET A 1 -14.04 -6.89 28.02
C MET A 1 -13.46 -7.70 26.85
N PRO A 2 -14.03 -8.89 26.45
CA PRO A 2 -13.57 -9.53 25.23
C PRO A 2 -13.83 -8.63 24.02
N ARG A 3 -12.91 -8.65 23.05
CA ARG A 3 -13.06 -7.91 21.78
C ARG A 3 -14.38 -8.31 21.12
N LYS A 4 -15.17 -7.32 20.71
CA LYS A 4 -16.45 -7.56 20.00
C LYS A 4 -16.24 -7.91 18.52
N VAL A 5 -15.14 -7.41 17.94
CA VAL A 5 -14.78 -7.66 16.55
C VAL A 5 -13.34 -8.19 16.53
N SER A 6 -13.10 -9.25 15.76
CA SER A 6 -11.78 -9.86 15.63
C SER A 6 -11.04 -9.27 14.42
N VAL A 7 -9.78 -8.92 14.62
CA VAL A 7 -8.84 -8.54 13.55
C VAL A 7 -7.54 -9.33 13.73
N SER A 8 -6.99 -9.84 12.65
CA SER A 8 -5.67 -10.50 12.64
C SER A 8 -4.62 -9.55 12.04
N PHE A 9 -3.42 -9.52 12.65
CA PHE A 9 -2.28 -8.74 12.17
C PHE A 9 -1.13 -9.64 11.68
N ASP A 10 -1.40 -10.92 11.46
CA ASP A 10 -0.45 -11.91 10.95
C ASP A 10 -0.39 -11.95 9.42
N ARG A 11 -1.30 -11.26 8.74
CA ARG A 11 -1.40 -11.15 7.28
C ARG A 11 -2.00 -9.81 6.84
N TYR A 12 -1.86 -9.50 5.57
CA TYR A 12 -2.51 -8.35 4.96
C TYR A 12 -3.92 -8.71 4.51
N TYR A 13 -4.87 -7.82 4.80
CA TYR A 13 -6.26 -8.01 4.39
C TYR A 13 -6.44 -7.63 2.91
N ARG A 14 -7.20 -8.47 2.19
CA ARG A 14 -7.76 -8.13 0.89
C ARG A 14 -8.91 -7.13 1.08
N TYR A 15 -9.37 -6.54 -0.03
CA TYR A 15 -10.40 -5.49 0.03
C TYR A 15 -11.67 -5.94 0.76
N GLU A 16 -12.19 -7.11 0.41
CA GLU A 16 -13.43 -7.65 1.02
C GLU A 16 -13.28 -7.89 2.53
N GLU A 17 -12.13 -8.40 2.95
CA GLU A 17 -11.85 -8.63 4.37
C GLU A 17 -11.75 -7.32 5.16
N LEU A 18 -11.13 -6.30 4.55
CA LEU A 18 -11.06 -4.96 5.13
C LEU A 18 -12.46 -4.37 5.27
N MET A 19 -13.28 -4.39 4.23
CA MET A 19 -14.65 -3.87 4.25
C MET A 19 -15.51 -4.62 5.26
N GLN A 20 -15.38 -5.95 5.34
CA GLN A 20 -16.10 -6.76 6.32
C GLN A 20 -15.74 -6.33 7.75
N TYR A 21 -14.45 -6.20 8.05
CA TYR A 21 -13.99 -5.75 9.36
C TYR A 21 -14.55 -4.37 9.73
N LEU A 22 -14.52 -3.40 8.81
CA LEU A 22 -15.04 -2.05 9.05
C LEU A 22 -16.56 -2.06 9.32
N ASN A 23 -17.31 -2.83 8.56
CA ASN A 23 -18.75 -3.01 8.79
C ASN A 23 -19.06 -3.63 10.15
N ASP A 24 -18.27 -4.65 10.55
CA ASP A 24 -18.42 -5.30 11.84
C ASP A 24 -18.09 -4.34 13.00
N VAL A 25 -17.08 -3.48 12.85
CA VAL A 25 -16.74 -2.43 13.81
C VAL A 25 -17.91 -1.47 14.01
N VAL A 26 -18.47 -0.93 12.94
CA VAL A 26 -19.61 0.01 13.00
C VAL A 26 -20.82 -0.65 13.65
N LYS A 27 -21.12 -1.88 13.28
CA LYS A 27 -22.23 -2.66 13.84
C LYS A 27 -22.05 -2.95 15.34
N ALA A 28 -20.82 -3.25 15.76
CA ALA A 28 -20.53 -3.59 17.16
C ALA A 28 -20.41 -2.37 18.07
N HIS A 29 -20.09 -1.20 17.51
CA HIS A 29 -19.77 0.02 18.25
C HIS A 29 -20.55 1.27 17.74
N PRO A 30 -21.89 1.22 17.54
CA PRO A 30 -22.66 2.26 16.87
C PRO A 30 -22.64 3.63 17.59
N GLN A 31 -22.29 3.66 18.88
CA GLN A 31 -22.19 4.90 19.66
C GLN A 31 -20.88 5.67 19.46
N ILE A 32 -19.86 5.00 18.93
CA ILE A 32 -18.51 5.61 18.77
C ILE A 32 -17.92 5.42 17.37
N ALA A 33 -18.57 4.67 16.49
CA ALA A 33 -18.09 4.42 15.14
C ALA A 33 -19.21 4.56 14.13
N SER A 34 -18.94 5.31 13.08
CA SER A 34 -19.76 5.36 11.85
C SER A 34 -18.85 5.29 10.64
N MET A 35 -19.41 4.94 9.49
CA MET A 35 -18.68 4.83 8.23
C MET A 35 -19.51 5.44 7.10
N GLU A 36 -18.82 6.15 6.22
CA GLU A 36 -19.39 6.64 4.96
C GLU A 36 -18.48 6.23 3.80
N VAL A 37 -19.04 6.13 2.61
CA VAL A 37 -18.30 5.95 1.36
C VAL A 37 -18.08 7.33 0.77
N ILE A 38 -16.83 7.80 0.78
CA ILE A 38 -16.47 9.14 0.31
C ILE A 38 -16.22 9.21 -1.20
N GLY A 39 -16.15 8.07 -1.86
CA GLY A 39 -15.93 7.97 -3.30
C GLY A 39 -15.70 6.55 -3.75
N GLN A 40 -15.43 6.42 -5.03
CA GLN A 40 -15.09 5.13 -5.65
C GLN A 40 -13.78 5.23 -6.41
N SER A 41 -13.02 4.13 -6.40
CA SER A 41 -11.80 3.97 -7.19
C SER A 41 -12.11 3.82 -8.69
N TYR A 42 -11.05 3.72 -9.49
CA TYR A 42 -11.17 3.49 -10.93
C TYR A 42 -11.90 2.17 -11.24
N GLU A 43 -11.60 1.09 -10.51
CA GLU A 43 -12.26 -0.22 -10.63
C GLU A 43 -13.57 -0.33 -9.82
N LYS A 44 -14.13 0.80 -9.38
CA LYS A 44 -15.42 0.89 -8.68
C LYS A 44 -15.46 0.26 -7.30
N ARG A 45 -14.32 0.17 -6.62
CA ARG A 45 -14.29 -0.16 -5.19
C ARG A 45 -14.61 1.07 -4.37
N ASP A 46 -15.44 0.92 -3.38
CA ASP A 46 -15.76 1.99 -2.44
C ASP A 46 -14.54 2.39 -1.61
N ILE A 47 -14.42 3.68 -1.33
CA ILE A 47 -13.38 4.24 -0.46
C ILE A 47 -14.05 4.62 0.86
N PRO A 48 -13.93 3.78 1.91
CA PRO A 48 -14.58 4.02 3.18
C PRO A 48 -13.80 5.03 4.03
N ALA A 49 -14.53 5.91 4.70
CA ALA A 49 -14.04 6.78 5.76
C ALA A 49 -14.76 6.45 7.06
N LEU A 50 -14.02 6.13 8.11
CA LEU A 50 -14.58 5.93 9.44
C LEU A 50 -14.49 7.22 10.24
N THR A 51 -15.58 7.52 10.96
CA THR A 51 -15.61 8.54 12.01
C THR A 51 -15.68 7.85 13.36
N LEU A 52 -14.64 8.05 14.18
CA LEU A 52 -14.54 7.47 15.50
C LEU A 52 -14.56 8.58 16.56
N THR A 53 -15.62 8.61 17.38
CA THR A 53 -15.82 9.59 18.46
C THR A 53 -17.01 9.16 19.32
N ASN A 54 -17.03 9.51 20.58
CA ASN A 54 -18.22 9.31 21.41
C ASN A 54 -19.29 10.37 21.08
N THR A 55 -20.34 9.96 20.36
CA THR A 55 -21.42 10.86 19.95
C THR A 55 -22.29 11.35 21.10
N GLN A 56 -22.23 10.72 22.27
CA GLN A 56 -22.93 11.17 23.46
C GLN A 56 -22.31 12.42 24.10
N THR A 57 -21.06 12.74 23.75
CA THR A 57 -20.33 13.91 24.29
C THR A 57 -20.30 15.09 23.32
N GLY A 58 -20.98 15.00 22.18
CA GLY A 58 -21.10 16.08 21.20
C GLY A 58 -21.05 15.59 19.76
N ASP A 59 -21.43 16.48 18.86
CA ASP A 59 -21.39 16.23 17.42
C ASP A 59 -19.93 16.07 16.95
N PRO A 60 -19.61 15.07 16.11
CA PRO A 60 -18.27 14.85 15.58
C PRO A 60 -17.63 16.10 14.94
N SER A 61 -18.44 16.91 14.24
CA SER A 61 -17.96 18.10 13.53
C SER A 61 -17.57 19.28 14.44
N THR A 62 -18.01 19.25 15.69
CA THR A 62 -17.72 20.30 16.68
C THR A 62 -16.47 20.02 17.55
N LYS A 63 -15.90 18.83 17.43
CA LYS A 63 -14.72 18.42 18.18
C LYS A 63 -13.44 18.65 17.37
N PRO A 64 -12.31 18.96 18.03
CA PRO A 64 -11.02 18.90 17.35
C PRO A 64 -10.80 17.51 16.72
N ALA A 65 -10.27 17.47 15.50
CA ALA A 65 -10.19 16.23 14.75
C ALA A 65 -8.76 15.83 14.39
N LEU A 66 -8.52 14.54 14.36
CA LEU A 66 -7.34 13.93 13.76
C LEU A 66 -7.77 13.20 12.48
N TYR A 67 -7.13 13.56 11.37
CA TYR A 67 -7.28 12.86 10.09
C TYR A 67 -6.13 11.88 9.90
N VAL A 68 -6.46 10.65 9.56
CA VAL A 68 -5.51 9.56 9.30
C VAL A 68 -5.86 8.88 7.99
N GLU A 69 -4.94 8.87 7.07
CA GLU A 69 -5.07 8.12 5.83
C GLU A 69 -3.94 7.11 5.66
N ALA A 70 -4.21 6.03 4.95
CA ALA A 70 -3.25 4.96 4.72
C ALA A 70 -3.36 4.38 3.31
N ASN A 71 -2.27 3.75 2.86
CA ASN A 71 -2.17 3.03 1.59
C ASN A 71 -2.53 3.88 0.37
N ILE A 72 -2.00 5.11 0.32
CA ILE A 72 -2.09 5.96 -0.87
C ILE A 72 -1.27 5.37 -2.02
N HIS A 73 -0.10 4.79 -1.73
CA HIS A 73 0.67 4.03 -2.70
C HIS A 73 0.31 2.54 -2.61
N ALA A 74 0.21 1.91 -3.77
CA ALA A 74 -0.32 0.55 -3.93
C ALA A 74 0.34 -0.51 -3.03
N GLY A 75 1.68 -0.55 -2.99
CA GLY A 75 2.44 -1.54 -2.23
C GLY A 75 2.55 -1.26 -0.73
N GLU A 76 2.07 -0.12 -0.23
CA GLU A 76 2.18 0.28 1.19
C GLU A 76 1.05 -0.30 2.05
N VAL A 77 0.76 -1.59 1.85
CA VAL A 77 -0.37 -2.30 2.48
C VAL A 77 -0.24 -2.43 4.00
N THR A 78 0.97 -2.30 4.54
CA THR A 78 1.21 -2.20 5.99
C THR A 78 0.52 -0.97 6.58
N GLY A 79 0.43 0.12 5.84
CA GLY A 79 -0.32 1.32 6.25
C GLY A 79 -1.79 1.01 6.52
N SER A 80 -2.45 0.24 5.64
CA SER A 80 -3.83 -0.23 5.89
C SER A 80 -3.94 -0.98 7.21
N MET A 81 -3.04 -1.95 7.46
CA MET A 81 -3.08 -2.73 8.70
C MET A 81 -2.79 -1.87 9.94
N THR A 82 -1.93 -0.86 9.82
CA THR A 82 -1.68 0.12 10.89
C THR A 82 -2.94 0.95 11.19
N ALA A 83 -3.68 1.38 10.16
CA ALA A 83 -4.95 2.07 10.34
C ALA A 83 -6.02 1.16 10.98
N LEU A 84 -6.09 -0.12 10.58
CA LEU A 84 -6.98 -1.09 11.25
C LEU A 84 -6.60 -1.30 12.71
N ASN A 85 -5.29 -1.32 13.03
CA ASN A 85 -4.83 -1.42 14.41
C ASN A 85 -5.23 -0.20 15.26
N LEU A 86 -5.13 1.00 14.69
CA LEU A 86 -5.61 2.22 15.35
C LEU A 86 -7.12 2.14 15.62
N ILE A 87 -7.91 1.73 14.63
CA ILE A 87 -9.36 1.54 14.79
C ILE A 87 -9.65 0.53 15.90
N ASP A 88 -9.04 -0.66 15.85
CA ASP A 88 -9.23 -1.71 16.85
C ASP A 88 -8.85 -1.22 18.26
N MET A 89 -7.71 -0.54 18.39
CA MET A 89 -7.25 0.01 19.68
C MET A 89 -8.28 0.98 20.26
N LEU A 90 -8.82 1.88 19.43
CA LEU A 90 -9.79 2.88 19.89
C LEU A 90 -11.12 2.23 20.30
N VAL A 91 -11.68 1.36 19.45
CA VAL A 91 -13.02 0.81 19.70
C VAL A 91 -13.04 -0.31 20.75
N SER A 92 -11.97 -1.12 20.82
CA SER A 92 -11.89 -2.25 21.77
C SER A 92 -11.60 -1.80 23.21
N ASN A 93 -10.99 -0.63 23.38
CA ASN A 93 -10.61 -0.14 24.74
C ASN A 93 -11.55 0.98 25.22
N PHE A 94 -12.52 1.42 24.41
CA PHE A 94 -13.51 2.39 24.85
C PHE A 94 -14.36 1.83 26.00
N GLY A 95 -14.45 2.57 27.09
CA GLY A 95 -15.16 2.18 28.31
C GLY A 95 -14.30 1.42 29.33
N ASP A 96 -13.23 0.75 28.88
CA ASP A 96 -12.31 0.01 29.75
C ASP A 96 -11.03 0.80 30.05
N ASP A 97 -10.46 1.47 29.04
CA ASP A 97 -9.31 2.36 29.18
C ASP A 97 -9.78 3.83 29.31
N VAL A 98 -9.39 4.46 30.43
CA VAL A 98 -9.77 5.85 30.73
C VAL A 98 -9.15 6.85 29.74
N GLN A 99 -7.94 6.58 29.23
CA GLN A 99 -7.28 7.49 28.28
C GLN A 99 -7.95 7.41 26.92
N ILE A 100 -8.22 6.20 26.44
CA ILE A 100 -8.93 6.00 25.16
C ILE A 100 -10.34 6.59 25.23
N SER A 101 -11.06 6.36 26.32
CA SER A 101 -12.39 6.95 26.54
C SER A 101 -12.34 8.47 26.47
N ARG A 102 -11.40 9.10 27.17
CA ARG A 102 -11.20 10.57 27.14
C ARG A 102 -10.82 11.10 25.77
N LEU A 103 -10.05 10.33 24.97
CA LEU A 103 -9.73 10.70 23.60
C LEU A 103 -11.02 10.76 22.75
N LEU A 104 -11.83 9.70 22.78
CA LEU A 104 -13.09 9.64 22.00
C LEU A 104 -14.16 10.60 22.53
N ASP A 105 -14.14 10.95 23.82
CA ASP A 105 -15.04 11.96 24.38
C ASP A 105 -14.75 13.38 23.87
N ARG A 106 -13.48 13.68 23.59
CA ARG A 106 -13.01 15.04 23.28
C ARG A 106 -12.65 15.27 21.82
N TYR A 107 -12.29 14.21 21.10
CA TYR A 107 -11.75 14.29 19.73
C TYR A 107 -12.56 13.43 18.77
N THR A 108 -12.48 13.79 17.51
CA THR A 108 -12.96 12.98 16.40
C THR A 108 -11.77 12.46 15.60
N PHE A 109 -11.76 11.17 15.28
CA PHE A 109 -10.80 10.57 14.40
C PHE A 109 -11.50 10.24 13.07
N TYR A 110 -11.02 10.82 11.98
CA TYR A 110 -11.41 10.46 10.62
C TYR A 110 -10.33 9.53 10.06
N VAL A 111 -10.68 8.29 9.80
CA VAL A 111 -9.71 7.26 9.37
C VAL A 111 -10.10 6.70 8.02
N LEU A 112 -9.21 6.88 7.04
CA LEU A 112 -9.29 6.28 5.70
C LEU A 112 -8.27 5.13 5.63
N PRO A 113 -8.64 3.90 5.90
CA PRO A 113 -7.67 2.81 6.05
C PRO A 113 -7.05 2.36 4.73
N ARG A 114 -7.68 2.67 3.59
CA ARG A 114 -7.15 2.33 2.25
C ARG A 114 -7.62 3.33 1.20
N VAL A 115 -6.77 4.30 0.89
CA VAL A 115 -7.07 5.35 -0.11
C VAL A 115 -6.97 4.81 -1.54
N ASN A 116 -6.07 3.84 -1.78
CA ASN A 116 -5.86 3.22 -3.09
C ASN A 116 -6.23 1.72 -3.07
N PRO A 117 -7.54 1.38 -3.07
CA PRO A 117 -7.97 -0.01 -2.97
C PRO A 117 -7.59 -0.84 -4.19
N ASP A 118 -7.61 -0.28 -5.40
CA ASP A 118 -7.27 -0.99 -6.62
C ASP A 118 -5.79 -1.35 -6.69
N GLY A 119 -4.94 -0.38 -6.36
CA GLY A 119 -3.50 -0.61 -6.31
C GLY A 119 -3.09 -1.63 -5.25
N ALA A 120 -3.74 -1.59 -4.07
CA ALA A 120 -3.52 -2.57 -3.02
C ALA A 120 -3.95 -3.98 -3.45
N GLU A 121 -5.10 -4.11 -4.14
CA GLU A 121 -5.56 -5.39 -4.66
C GLU A 121 -4.62 -5.95 -5.73
N LEU A 122 -4.18 -5.13 -6.67
CA LEU A 122 -3.18 -5.52 -7.66
C LEU A 122 -1.91 -6.06 -6.99
N TYR A 123 -1.37 -5.30 -6.02
CA TYR A 123 -0.16 -5.68 -5.30
C TYR A 123 -0.30 -6.97 -4.50
N LEU A 124 -1.46 -7.20 -3.86
CA LEU A 124 -1.71 -8.38 -3.03
C LEU A 124 -2.10 -9.63 -3.82
N SER A 125 -2.47 -9.51 -5.11
CA SER A 125 -3.02 -10.62 -5.90
C SER A 125 -2.20 -10.98 -7.13
N THR A 126 -1.23 -10.16 -7.50
CA THR A 126 -0.43 -10.37 -8.71
C THR A 126 1.06 -10.12 -8.43
N PRO A 127 1.96 -10.58 -9.29
CA PRO A 127 3.38 -10.25 -9.19
C PRO A 127 3.68 -8.79 -9.59
N ALA A 128 2.71 -8.07 -10.13
CA ALA A 128 2.90 -6.70 -10.59
C ALA A 128 3.18 -5.75 -9.42
N THR A 129 4.11 -4.83 -9.61
CA THR A 129 4.40 -3.76 -8.68
C THR A 129 3.92 -2.44 -9.28
N LEU A 130 3.15 -1.71 -8.49
CA LEU A 130 2.62 -0.41 -8.86
C LEU A 130 2.81 0.54 -7.68
N ARG A 131 3.22 1.79 -7.95
CA ARG A 131 3.29 2.79 -6.90
C ARG A 131 1.98 3.58 -6.77
N SER A 132 1.41 4.00 -7.90
CA SER A 132 0.23 4.87 -7.91
C SER A 132 -1.06 4.10 -8.22
N SER A 133 -1.88 4.59 -9.10
CA SER A 133 -3.19 4.04 -9.45
C SER A 133 -3.10 3.04 -10.61
N VAL A 134 -4.00 2.08 -10.66
CA VAL A 134 -4.21 1.19 -11.82
C VAL A 134 -4.82 1.91 -13.03
N ARG A 135 -5.26 3.17 -12.86
CA ARG A 135 -5.81 3.97 -13.96
C ARG A 135 -4.76 4.15 -15.05
N PRO A 136 -5.05 3.76 -16.30
CA PRO A 136 -4.18 4.07 -17.43
C PRO A 136 -4.03 5.59 -17.58
N TRP A 137 -2.86 6.05 -17.96
CA TRP A 137 -2.70 7.44 -18.37
C TRP A 137 -3.56 7.70 -19.61
N PRO A 138 -4.42 8.74 -19.64
CA PRO A 138 -5.37 8.97 -20.74
C PRO A 138 -4.71 9.12 -22.10
N GLU A 139 -3.46 9.58 -22.16
CA GLU A 139 -2.72 9.92 -23.37
C GLU A 139 -1.71 8.85 -23.80
N GLN A 140 -1.55 7.79 -23.00
CA GLN A 140 -0.52 6.79 -23.23
C GLN A 140 -1.15 5.41 -23.42
N GLU A 141 -1.11 4.95 -24.65
CA GLU A 141 -1.23 3.52 -24.93
C GLU A 141 0.08 2.85 -24.46
N MET A 142 0.16 2.51 -23.18
CA MET A 142 1.37 1.99 -22.52
C MET A 142 2.02 0.86 -23.32
N ASP A 143 1.21 -0.04 -23.88
CA ASP A 143 1.68 -1.16 -24.69
C ASP A 143 2.39 -0.74 -25.98
N LYS A 144 2.29 0.53 -26.35
CA LYS A 144 2.90 1.08 -27.57
C LYS A 144 4.17 1.88 -27.31
N LEU A 145 4.50 2.14 -26.06
CA LEU A 145 5.72 2.88 -25.71
C LEU A 145 6.96 2.00 -25.92
N PRO A 146 8.03 2.54 -26.51
CA PRO A 146 9.32 1.85 -26.52
C PRO A 146 9.90 1.77 -25.12
N GLY A 147 10.48 0.62 -24.76
CA GLY A 147 11.11 0.44 -23.47
C GLY A 147 10.92 -0.94 -22.86
N LEU A 148 11.36 -1.11 -21.60
CA LEU A 148 11.22 -2.35 -20.85
C LEU A 148 9.86 -2.36 -20.13
N HIS A 149 9.00 -3.27 -20.52
CA HIS A 149 7.71 -3.52 -19.88
C HIS A 149 7.85 -4.63 -18.84
N PRO A 150 7.68 -4.34 -17.53
CA PRO A 150 7.78 -5.35 -16.48
C PRO A 150 6.73 -6.45 -16.69
N GLN A 151 7.19 -7.70 -16.72
CA GLN A 151 6.36 -8.88 -16.92
C GLN A 151 7.04 -10.09 -16.29
N ASP A 152 6.24 -10.98 -15.70
CA ASP A 152 6.69 -12.31 -15.31
C ASP A 152 6.91 -13.16 -16.57
N ILE A 153 8.18 -13.35 -16.94
CA ILE A 153 8.56 -14.02 -18.20
C ILE A 153 8.61 -15.54 -18.02
N ASN A 154 8.94 -16.00 -16.83
CA ASN A 154 9.12 -17.42 -16.55
C ASN A 154 7.89 -18.07 -15.90
N GLU A 155 6.83 -17.29 -15.66
CA GLU A 155 5.55 -17.73 -15.09
C GLU A 155 5.69 -18.32 -13.68
N ASP A 156 6.66 -17.84 -12.88
CA ASP A 156 6.86 -18.29 -11.50
C ASP A 156 6.00 -17.53 -10.48
N GLY A 157 5.17 -16.61 -10.94
CA GLY A 157 4.27 -15.78 -10.13
C GLY A 157 4.96 -14.55 -9.53
N LYS A 158 6.15 -14.17 -10.05
CA LYS A 158 6.93 -13.02 -9.55
C LYS A 158 7.53 -12.25 -10.70
N ILE A 159 7.64 -10.95 -10.54
CA ILE A 159 8.49 -10.10 -11.40
C ILE A 159 9.77 -9.82 -10.61
N LEU A 160 10.81 -10.54 -10.92
CA LEU A 160 12.09 -10.45 -10.22
C LEU A 160 12.95 -9.32 -10.79
N GLN A 161 14.07 -9.04 -10.13
CA GLN A 161 15.08 -8.12 -10.67
C GLN A 161 16.13 -8.89 -11.46
N MET A 162 16.37 -8.41 -12.68
CA MET A 162 17.49 -8.84 -13.52
C MET A 162 18.72 -7.99 -13.22
N ARG A 163 19.90 -8.57 -13.27
CA ARG A 163 21.17 -7.84 -13.28
C ARG A 163 21.79 -7.88 -14.67
N LYS A 164 21.87 -6.74 -15.31
CA LYS A 164 22.56 -6.58 -16.60
C LYS A 164 23.96 -6.01 -16.36
N ARG A 165 25.00 -6.70 -16.83
CA ARG A 165 26.36 -6.18 -16.74
C ARG A 165 26.52 -4.92 -17.58
N ASP A 166 26.99 -3.87 -16.96
CA ASP A 166 27.37 -2.61 -17.59
C ASP A 166 28.48 -1.95 -16.77
N ASP A 167 29.72 -2.20 -17.15
CA ASP A 167 30.88 -1.75 -16.41
C ASP A 167 31.06 -0.23 -16.44
N LYS A 168 30.38 0.49 -17.34
CA LYS A 168 30.40 1.94 -17.43
C LYS A 168 29.31 2.61 -16.59
N ARG A 169 28.07 2.15 -16.73
CA ARG A 169 26.88 2.77 -16.13
C ARG A 169 26.35 2.03 -14.91
N GLY A 170 26.83 0.79 -14.68
CA GLY A 170 26.37 -0.03 -13.56
C GLY A 170 26.60 0.64 -12.22
N ALA A 171 25.52 0.82 -11.47
CA ALA A 171 25.51 1.39 -10.14
C ALA A 171 25.59 0.33 -9.04
N TRP A 172 25.72 -0.95 -9.41
CA TRP A 172 25.68 -2.07 -8.49
C TRP A 172 26.83 -3.05 -8.73
N LYS A 173 27.26 -3.71 -7.65
CA LYS A 173 28.24 -4.81 -7.66
C LYS A 173 27.71 -6.01 -6.90
N ILE A 174 28.22 -7.21 -7.21
CA ILE A 174 27.88 -8.43 -6.49
C ILE A 174 28.55 -8.41 -5.12
N SER A 175 27.81 -8.75 -4.08
CA SER A 175 28.38 -8.93 -2.75
C SER A 175 29.38 -10.11 -2.73
N LYS A 176 30.59 -9.88 -2.23
CA LYS A 176 31.56 -10.94 -1.99
C LYS A 176 31.15 -11.92 -0.90
N ARG A 177 30.24 -11.47 0.00
CA ARG A 177 29.77 -12.27 1.12
C ARG A 177 28.64 -13.23 0.72
N ASP A 178 27.75 -12.76 -0.16
CA ASP A 178 26.65 -13.55 -0.69
C ASP A 178 26.39 -13.12 -2.14
N PRO A 179 26.71 -13.97 -3.15
CA PRO A 179 26.60 -13.61 -4.56
C PRO A 179 25.16 -13.40 -5.06
N ARG A 180 24.15 -13.69 -4.23
CA ARG A 180 22.75 -13.37 -4.52
C ARG A 180 22.41 -11.91 -4.24
N LEU A 181 23.23 -11.22 -3.44
CA LEU A 181 23.00 -9.83 -3.05
C LEU A 181 23.79 -8.87 -3.95
N MET A 182 23.13 -7.76 -4.28
CA MET A 182 23.72 -6.63 -4.96
C MET A 182 23.97 -5.50 -3.96
N LEU A 183 25.15 -4.90 -4.03
CA LEU A 183 25.56 -3.76 -3.22
C LEU A 183 25.72 -2.54 -4.13
N PRO A 184 25.46 -1.33 -3.65
CA PRO A 184 25.79 -0.11 -4.37
C PRO A 184 27.27 -0.08 -4.75
N ARG A 185 27.56 0.46 -5.94
CA ARG A 185 28.93 0.77 -6.35
C ARG A 185 29.40 2.00 -5.59
N GLU A 186 30.60 1.86 -4.98
CA GLU A 186 31.25 2.95 -4.28
C GLU A 186 32.23 3.70 -5.21
N PRO A 187 32.57 4.96 -4.94
CA PRO A 187 33.49 5.75 -5.76
C PRO A 187 34.90 5.15 -5.94
N TRP A 188 35.29 4.25 -5.05
CA TRP A 188 36.61 3.55 -5.08
C TRP A 188 36.53 2.15 -5.68
N ASP A 189 35.40 1.73 -6.24
CA ASP A 189 35.26 0.46 -6.93
C ASP A 189 35.68 0.60 -8.40
N PHE A 190 36.89 0.14 -8.76
CA PHE A 190 37.44 0.30 -10.09
C PHE A 190 37.53 -0.99 -10.92
N ASN A 191 37.66 -2.15 -10.29
CA ASN A 191 38.07 -3.40 -10.95
C ASN A 191 37.05 -4.53 -10.89
N GLU A 192 35.84 -4.28 -10.45
CA GLU A 192 34.81 -5.31 -10.36
C GLU A 192 33.81 -5.15 -11.54
N PRO A 193 33.16 -6.24 -11.97
CA PRO A 193 32.04 -6.07 -12.91
C PRO A 193 30.91 -5.33 -12.25
N PHE A 194 30.38 -4.32 -12.95
CA PHE A 194 29.27 -3.51 -12.47
C PHE A 194 27.99 -3.83 -13.24
N TYR A 195 26.86 -3.59 -12.59
CA TYR A 195 25.56 -4.01 -13.07
C TYR A 195 24.52 -2.90 -12.95
N CYS A 196 23.60 -2.85 -13.91
CA CYS A 196 22.30 -2.19 -13.78
C CYS A 196 21.29 -3.22 -13.25
N LEU A 197 20.42 -2.80 -12.35
CA LEU A 197 19.27 -3.59 -11.90
C LEU A 197 18.01 -3.13 -12.66
N LEU A 198 17.33 -4.08 -13.27
CA LEU A 198 16.13 -3.87 -14.07
C LEU A 198 15.07 -4.87 -13.64
N PRO A 199 13.78 -4.54 -13.68
CA PRO A 199 12.74 -5.54 -13.49
C PRO A 199 12.79 -6.58 -14.61
N GLU A 200 12.36 -7.78 -14.31
CA GLU A 200 12.03 -8.79 -15.33
C GLU A 200 10.94 -8.26 -16.26
N GLY A 201 11.08 -8.51 -17.57
CA GLY A 201 10.13 -7.99 -18.53
C GLY A 201 10.59 -8.10 -19.99
N LEU A 202 9.74 -7.60 -20.88
CA LEU A 202 9.99 -7.55 -22.31
C LEU A 202 10.36 -6.13 -22.77
N ILE A 203 11.40 -6.03 -23.58
CA ILE A 203 11.75 -4.77 -24.26
C ILE A 203 10.93 -4.70 -25.54
N GLN A 204 10.11 -3.66 -25.65
CA GLN A 204 9.31 -3.40 -26.85
C GLN A 204 9.94 -2.28 -27.68
N LYS A 205 9.85 -2.40 -28.99
CA LYS A 205 10.32 -1.39 -29.96
C LYS A 205 11.76 -0.92 -29.71
N PHE A 206 12.66 -1.87 -29.43
CA PHE A 206 14.07 -1.57 -29.20
C PHE A 206 14.72 -1.03 -30.48
N ASP A 207 15.28 0.17 -30.41
CA ASP A 207 15.93 0.89 -31.49
C ASP A 207 17.46 0.91 -31.41
N GLY A 208 18.02 0.21 -30.41
CA GLY A 208 19.47 0.16 -30.15
C GLY A 208 19.96 1.18 -29.12
N GLU A 209 19.09 2.12 -28.73
CA GLU A 209 19.40 3.14 -27.75
C GLU A 209 19.09 2.69 -26.29
N PRO A 210 19.59 3.40 -25.29
CA PRO A 210 19.17 3.16 -23.90
C PRO A 210 17.68 3.30 -23.73
N PHE A 211 17.04 2.29 -23.16
CA PHE A 211 15.59 2.26 -22.94
C PHE A 211 15.25 2.58 -21.47
N GLU A 212 14.06 3.11 -21.28
CA GLU A 212 13.48 3.34 -19.97
C GLU A 212 12.60 2.16 -19.54
N VAL A 213 12.40 2.03 -18.23
CA VAL A 213 11.43 1.08 -17.66
C VAL A 213 10.05 1.74 -17.71
N ILE A 214 9.12 1.12 -18.42
CA ILE A 214 7.73 1.59 -18.50
C ILE A 214 7.02 1.17 -17.21
N ARG A 215 6.44 2.15 -16.52
CA ARG A 215 5.80 1.96 -15.21
C ARG A 215 4.34 2.31 -15.24
#